data_3bfe3dfc6ec241cfce1c0d39cdae1448
#
_entry.id   3bfe3dfc6ec241cfce1c0d39cdae1448
#
_cell.length_a   1.000
_cell.length_b   1.000
_cell.length_c   1.000
_cell.angle_alpha   90.00
_cell.angle_beta   90.00
_cell.angle_gamma   90.00
#
_symmetry.space_group_name_H-M   'P 1'
#
loop_
_entity.id
_entity.type
_entity.pdbx_description
1 polymer ?
#
loop_
_entity_poly.entity_id
_entity_poly.type
_entity_poly.pdbx_seq_one_letter_code
_entity_poly.pdbx_strand_id
1 'polypeptide(L)'
;MSRVYNFSAGPAVLPESVLKSAAEEMLDYKGCGMSVMEMSHRSKAFEEIIKTAESDLRELMHIPDNYKVLFLQGGASQQFAMIPMNLMKNQGGGLHCDLDNGQKNAYQEAAKLW
;
A
#
# COMPACT_ATOMS: atom_id res chain seq x y z
N MET A 1 30.26 -3.54 -2.12
CA MET A 1 29.43 -4.75 -1.88
C MET A 1 28.36 -4.83 -2.96
N SER A 2 28.15 -6.01 -3.57
CA SER A 2 27.02 -6.19 -4.49
C SER A 2 25.73 -6.35 -3.68
N ARG A 3 24.65 -5.68 -4.09
CA ARG A 3 23.34 -5.86 -3.46
C ARG A 3 22.75 -7.22 -3.86
N VAL A 4 22.05 -7.84 -2.93
CA VAL A 4 21.34 -9.09 -3.20
C VAL A 4 20.00 -8.84 -3.92
N TYR A 5 19.59 -9.77 -4.74
CA TYR A 5 18.26 -9.79 -5.34
C TYR A 5 17.27 -10.35 -4.30
N ASN A 6 16.50 -9.48 -3.69
CA ASN A 6 15.51 -9.84 -2.68
C ASN A 6 14.09 -9.74 -3.28
N PHE A 7 13.39 -10.85 -3.36
CA PHE A 7 12.03 -10.96 -3.85
C PHE A 7 11.06 -11.45 -2.75
N SER A 8 11.34 -11.10 -1.50
CA SER A 8 10.43 -11.43 -0.40
C SER A 8 9.06 -10.80 -0.60
N ALA A 9 8.01 -11.46 -0.13
CA ALA A 9 6.65 -10.93 -0.20
C ALA A 9 6.49 -9.72 0.73
N GLY A 10 6.35 -8.55 0.15
CA GLY A 10 6.33 -7.25 0.83
C GLY A 10 7.69 -6.57 0.84
N PRO A 11 8.67 -6.98 1.70
CA PRO A 11 9.97 -6.29 1.79
C PRO A 11 10.92 -6.73 0.67
N ALA A 12 10.67 -6.29 -0.56
CA ALA A 12 11.51 -6.59 -1.72
C ALA A 12 12.58 -5.53 -1.95
N VAL A 13 13.50 -5.81 -2.89
CA VAL A 13 14.54 -4.88 -3.29
C VAL A 13 13.93 -3.61 -3.90
N LEU A 14 14.43 -2.45 -3.47
CA LEU A 14 14.08 -1.15 -4.06
C LEU A 14 15.19 -0.68 -5.02
N PRO A 15 14.89 0.12 -6.03
CA PRO A 15 15.91 0.77 -6.85
C PRO A 15 16.89 1.58 -5.99
N GLU A 16 18.17 1.51 -6.33
CA GLU A 16 19.21 2.19 -5.53
C GLU A 16 19.05 3.71 -5.54
N SER A 17 18.59 4.28 -6.67
CA SER A 17 18.28 5.71 -6.77
C SER A 17 17.21 6.14 -5.76
N VAL A 18 16.16 5.35 -5.61
CA VAL A 18 15.08 5.62 -4.64
C VAL A 18 15.62 5.60 -3.21
N LEU A 19 16.47 4.63 -2.87
CA LEU A 19 17.07 4.55 -1.54
C LEU A 19 18.01 5.73 -1.25
N LYS A 20 18.77 6.19 -2.26
CA LYS A 20 19.63 7.38 -2.14
C LYS A 20 18.80 8.63 -1.89
N SER A 21 17.79 8.87 -2.72
CA SER A 21 16.88 10.01 -2.52
C SER A 21 16.21 9.99 -1.14
N ALA A 22 15.73 8.84 -0.70
CA ALA A 22 15.14 8.68 0.63
C ALA A 22 16.14 8.97 1.75
N ALA A 23 17.41 8.57 1.59
CA ALA A 23 18.45 8.85 2.57
C ALA A 23 18.82 10.33 2.64
N GLU A 24 18.89 11.01 1.49
CA GLU A 24 19.16 12.45 1.40
C GLU A 24 18.06 13.29 2.05
N GLU A 25 16.81 12.87 1.89
CA GLU A 25 15.63 13.56 2.41
C GLU A 25 15.24 13.12 3.83
N MET A 26 15.98 12.17 4.43
CA MET A 26 15.59 11.53 5.69
C MET A 26 15.51 12.49 6.88
N LEU A 27 16.35 13.51 6.92
CA LEU A 27 16.35 14.52 8.01
C LEU A 27 15.60 15.79 7.64
N ASP A 28 15.55 16.12 6.36
CA ASP A 28 14.97 17.38 5.90
C ASP A 28 14.40 17.23 4.48
N TYR A 29 13.11 16.99 4.39
CA TYR A 29 12.44 16.90 3.10
C TYR A 29 12.27 18.29 2.50
N LYS A 30 13.02 18.56 1.42
CA LYS A 30 12.94 19.82 0.63
C LYS A 30 13.01 21.12 1.47
N GLY A 31 13.79 21.13 2.52
CA GLY A 31 13.98 22.32 3.36
C GLY A 31 12.84 22.62 4.34
N CYS A 32 11.95 21.66 4.59
CA CYS A 32 10.85 21.86 5.54
C CYS A 32 11.25 21.60 7.01
N GLY A 33 12.50 21.19 7.26
CA GLY A 33 13.05 20.97 8.60
C GLY A 33 12.59 19.69 9.28
N MET A 34 11.99 18.75 8.53
CA MET A 34 11.54 17.46 9.06
C MET A 34 11.54 16.36 8.02
N SER A 35 11.61 15.12 8.46
CA SER A 35 11.40 13.93 7.64
C SER A 35 9.95 13.79 7.17
N VAL A 36 9.75 13.17 6.03
CA VAL A 36 8.41 12.72 5.61
C VAL A 36 7.75 11.83 6.67
N MET A 37 8.55 11.04 7.39
CA MET A 37 8.06 10.14 8.46
C MET A 37 7.52 10.89 9.69
N GLU A 38 7.88 12.17 9.86
CA GLU A 38 7.46 13.02 10.97
C GLU A 38 6.29 13.94 10.59
N MET A 39 5.94 14.02 9.30
CA MET A 39 4.92 14.92 8.80
C MET A 39 3.52 14.48 9.20
N SER A 40 2.70 15.44 9.58
CA SER A 40 1.26 15.22 9.64
C SER A 40 0.71 14.96 8.23
N HIS A 41 -0.13 13.95 8.07
CA HIS A 41 -0.85 13.69 6.81
C HIS A 41 -1.78 14.85 6.38
N ARG A 42 -1.99 15.84 7.24
CA ARG A 42 -2.76 17.06 6.97
C ARG A 42 -1.90 18.25 6.60
N SER A 43 -0.57 18.10 6.60
CA SER A 43 0.33 19.19 6.22
C SER A 43 0.31 19.41 4.71
N LYS A 44 0.54 20.65 4.28
CA LYS A 44 0.62 20.97 2.85
C LYS A 44 1.72 20.19 2.13
N ALA A 45 2.87 20.01 2.78
CA ALA A 45 3.98 19.26 2.22
C ALA A 45 3.59 17.79 1.98
N PHE A 46 2.91 17.15 2.93
CA PHE A 46 2.42 15.78 2.74
C PHE A 46 1.30 15.69 1.68
N GLU A 47 0.43 16.69 1.63
CA GLU A 47 -0.62 16.76 0.60
C GLU A 47 -0.04 16.80 -0.82
N GLU A 48 1.04 17.52 -1.03
CA GLU A 48 1.76 17.55 -2.31
C GLU A 48 2.37 16.18 -2.63
N ILE A 49 2.99 15.52 -1.65
CA ILE A 49 3.57 14.19 -1.84
C ILE A 49 2.50 13.18 -2.29
N ILE A 50 1.37 13.12 -1.58
CA ILE A 50 0.34 12.12 -1.88
C ILE A 50 -0.37 12.41 -3.21
N LYS A 51 -0.57 13.67 -3.57
CA LYS A 51 -1.13 14.07 -4.87
C LYS A 51 -0.19 13.70 -6.03
N THR A 52 1.10 13.93 -5.85
CA THR A 52 2.10 13.53 -6.86
C THR A 52 2.12 12.01 -7.01
N ALA A 53 2.15 11.27 -5.91
CA ALA A 53 2.11 9.81 -5.94
C ALA A 53 0.84 9.26 -6.63
N GLU A 54 -0.33 9.88 -6.42
CA GLU A 54 -1.55 9.51 -7.13
C GLU A 54 -1.46 9.83 -8.62
N SER A 55 -0.96 11.00 -8.98
CA SER A 55 -0.78 11.42 -10.37
C SER A 55 0.14 10.47 -11.13
N ASP A 56 1.30 10.15 -10.53
CA ASP A 56 2.28 9.23 -11.13
C ASP A 56 1.70 7.82 -11.30
N LEU A 57 0.96 7.35 -10.30
CA LEU A 57 0.30 6.04 -10.37
C LEU A 57 -0.76 6.00 -11.47
N ARG A 58 -1.55 7.06 -11.61
CA ARG A 58 -2.56 7.18 -12.68
C ARG A 58 -1.92 7.18 -14.06
N GLU A 59 -0.82 7.91 -14.23
CA GLU A 59 -0.09 7.96 -15.49
C GLU A 59 0.51 6.60 -15.84
N LEU A 60 1.26 6.00 -14.91
CA LEU A 60 1.97 4.72 -15.12
C LEU A 60 1.02 3.55 -15.40
N MET A 61 -0.13 3.52 -14.73
CA MET A 61 -1.10 2.43 -14.85
C MET A 61 -2.25 2.75 -15.80
N HIS A 62 -2.26 3.93 -16.41
CA HIS A 62 -3.35 4.40 -17.28
C HIS A 62 -4.73 4.34 -16.61
N ILE A 63 -4.80 4.77 -15.33
CA ILE A 63 -6.03 4.71 -14.54
C ILE A 63 -7.00 5.79 -15.02
N PRO A 64 -8.18 5.43 -15.54
CA PRO A 64 -9.16 6.41 -16.02
C PRO A 64 -9.83 7.16 -14.85
N ASP A 65 -10.37 8.34 -15.13
CA ASP A 65 -10.90 9.27 -14.13
C ASP A 65 -12.12 8.73 -13.34
N ASN A 66 -12.84 7.77 -13.92
CA ASN A 66 -13.97 7.12 -13.25
C ASN A 66 -13.55 6.12 -12.16
N TYR A 67 -12.24 5.86 -11.98
CA TYR A 67 -11.70 5.07 -10.87
C TYR A 67 -11.13 5.98 -9.79
N LYS A 68 -11.29 5.59 -8.53
CA LYS A 68 -10.64 6.24 -7.40
C LYS A 68 -9.39 5.48 -6.98
N VAL A 69 -8.31 6.22 -6.73
CA VAL A 69 -7.10 5.68 -6.10
C VAL A 69 -7.23 5.92 -4.60
N LEU A 70 -7.05 4.86 -3.82
CA LEU A 70 -7.14 4.92 -2.37
C LEU A 70 -5.84 4.41 -1.75
N PHE A 71 -5.19 5.23 -0.94
CA PHE A 71 -4.03 4.84 -0.15
C PHE A 71 -4.52 4.38 1.21
N LEU A 72 -4.63 3.07 1.37
CA LEU A 72 -5.11 2.45 2.60
C LEU A 72 -3.95 1.78 3.33
N GLN A 73 -4.05 1.74 4.65
CA GLN A 73 -3.09 0.98 5.44
C GLN A 73 -3.13 -0.49 5.04
N GLY A 74 -1.95 -1.13 4.99
CA GLY A 74 -1.79 -2.47 4.48
C GLY A 74 -2.09 -3.56 5.50
N GLY A 75 -1.74 -4.75 5.10
CA GLY A 75 -1.94 -5.99 5.83
C GLY A 75 -2.97 -6.87 5.14
N ALA A 76 -2.51 -7.95 4.50
CA ALA A 76 -3.40 -8.86 3.76
C ALA A 76 -4.51 -9.42 4.65
N SER A 77 -4.21 -9.78 5.90
CA SER A 77 -5.20 -10.30 6.85
C SER A 77 -6.34 -9.32 7.10
N GLN A 78 -6.04 -8.04 7.24
CA GLN A 78 -7.06 -7.01 7.43
C GLN A 78 -7.88 -6.80 6.16
N GLN A 79 -7.26 -6.85 4.98
CA GLN A 79 -7.96 -6.72 3.69
C GLN A 79 -8.95 -7.87 3.46
N PHE A 80 -8.64 -9.07 3.90
CA PHE A 80 -9.57 -10.19 3.83
C PHE A 80 -10.84 -10.00 4.65
N ALA A 81 -10.79 -9.19 5.69
CA ALA A 81 -11.98 -8.77 6.42
C ALA A 81 -12.66 -7.54 5.78
N MET A 82 -11.88 -6.52 5.42
CA MET A 82 -12.42 -5.25 4.92
C MET A 82 -13.14 -5.38 3.58
N ILE A 83 -12.64 -6.21 2.67
CA ILE A 83 -13.25 -6.41 1.34
C ILE A 83 -14.67 -6.98 1.47
N PRO A 84 -14.89 -8.12 2.16
CA PRO A 84 -16.26 -8.61 2.35
C PRO A 84 -17.13 -7.65 3.13
N MET A 85 -16.65 -7.01 4.18
CA MET A 85 -17.43 -6.03 4.95
C MET A 85 -17.97 -4.87 4.09
N ASN A 86 -17.22 -4.45 3.08
CA ASN A 86 -17.61 -3.33 2.22
C ASN A 86 -18.40 -3.76 0.98
N LEU A 87 -18.15 -4.94 0.44
CA LEU A 87 -18.69 -5.35 -0.85
C LEU A 87 -19.81 -6.39 -0.77
N MET A 88 -19.90 -7.14 0.32
CA MET A 88 -20.95 -8.14 0.49
C MET A 88 -22.23 -7.51 1.04
N LYS A 89 -23.19 -7.30 0.18
CA LYS A 89 -24.55 -6.84 0.54
C LYS A 89 -25.46 -8.05 0.74
N ASN A 90 -25.51 -8.62 1.94
CA ASN A 90 -26.48 -9.68 2.31
C ASN A 90 -26.57 -10.90 1.37
N GLN A 91 -25.58 -11.14 0.56
CA GLN A 91 -25.48 -12.31 -0.31
C GLN A 91 -24.30 -13.15 0.14
N GLY A 92 -24.55 -14.42 0.43
CA GLY A 92 -23.49 -15.39 0.70
C GLY A 92 -22.49 -15.42 -0.44
N GLY A 93 -21.23 -15.19 -0.16
CA GLY A 93 -20.12 -15.28 -1.11
C GLY A 93 -19.33 -16.55 -0.85
N GLY A 94 -18.85 -17.19 -1.89
CA GLY A 94 -17.90 -18.29 -1.78
C GLY A 94 -16.47 -17.78 -1.85
N LEU A 95 -15.66 -18.05 -0.84
CA LEU A 95 -14.21 -17.92 -0.96
C LEU A 95 -13.66 -19.22 -1.53
N HIS A 96 -13.08 -19.15 -2.72
CA HIS A 96 -12.34 -20.28 -3.27
C HIS A 96 -10.90 -20.20 -2.74
N CYS A 97 -10.53 -21.10 -1.85
CA CYS A 97 -9.20 -21.15 -1.26
C CYS A 97 -8.44 -22.36 -1.79
N ASP A 98 -7.47 -22.13 -2.66
CA ASP A 98 -6.45 -23.10 -3.04
C ASP A 98 -5.22 -22.98 -2.14
N LEU A 99 -4.98 -23.95 -1.46
CA LEU A 99 -3.92 -24.63 -0.68
C LEU A 99 -2.62 -23.96 -0.20
N ASP A 100 -2.42 -22.66 -0.15
CA ASP A 100 -1.29 -22.10 0.58
C ASP A 100 -1.66 -21.50 1.95
N ASN A 101 -0.64 -21.18 2.77
CA ASN A 101 -0.87 -20.65 4.11
C ASN A 101 -1.54 -19.27 4.13
N GLY A 102 -1.34 -18.46 3.09
CA GLY A 102 -1.96 -17.14 2.95
C GLY A 102 -3.47 -17.26 2.74
N GLN A 103 -3.90 -18.25 1.98
CA GLN A 103 -5.30 -18.49 1.68
C GLN A 103 -6.07 -19.11 2.85
N LYS A 104 -5.41 -19.93 3.67
CA LYS A 104 -6.00 -20.41 4.94
C LYS A 104 -6.30 -19.25 5.89
N ASN A 105 -5.40 -18.27 5.98
CA ASN A 105 -5.62 -17.07 6.77
C ASN A 105 -6.76 -16.23 6.21
N ALA A 106 -6.87 -16.09 4.88
CA ALA A 106 -7.97 -15.40 4.22
C ALA A 106 -9.33 -16.03 4.56
N TYR A 107 -9.43 -17.35 4.49
CA TYR A 107 -10.63 -18.09 4.86
C TYR A 107 -10.98 -17.89 6.34
N GLN A 108 -10.01 -17.98 7.25
CA GLN A 108 -10.23 -17.82 8.67
C GLN A 108 -10.69 -16.40 9.04
N GLU A 109 -10.15 -15.37 8.39
CA GLU A 109 -10.58 -13.99 8.63
C GLU A 109 -11.97 -13.73 8.05
N ALA A 110 -12.26 -14.22 6.85
CA ALA A 110 -13.58 -14.12 6.27
C ALA A 110 -14.65 -14.87 7.10
N ALA A 111 -14.34 -16.06 7.59
CA ALA A 111 -15.26 -16.88 8.41
C ALA A 111 -15.65 -16.23 9.75
N LYS A 112 -14.93 -15.24 10.25
CA LYS A 112 -15.29 -14.47 11.44
C LYS A 112 -16.42 -13.46 11.19
N LEU A 113 -16.72 -13.18 9.92
CA LEU A 113 -17.71 -12.18 9.52
C LEU A 113 -19.04 -12.78 9.04
N TRP A 114 -19.13 -14.14 9.06
CA TRP A 114 -20.25 -14.92 8.49
C TRP A 114 -21.07 -15.60 9.60
#